data_d8a7883773357b606dfafc023d4b8c45
#
_entry.id   d8a7883773357b606dfafc023d4b8c45
#
_cell.length_a   1.000
_cell.length_b   1.000
_cell.length_c   1.000
_cell.angle_alpha   90.00
_cell.angle_beta   90.00
_cell.angle_gamma   90.00
#
_symmetry.space_group_name_H-M   'P 1'
#
loop_
_entity.id
_entity.type
_entity.pdbx_description
1 polymer ?
#
loop_
_entity_poly.entity_id
_entity_poly.type
_entity_poly.pdbx_seq_one_letter_code
_entity_poly.pdbx_strand_id
1 'polypeptide(L)'
;VSSAASDVYKRQIKFWVQIDKDTQLERFNERQNTPQKQWKITDEDWRNREKWDQYEDAVNEMIQKTSTTYAPWHILESVDKRYARIKALKIVIEELEKVLE
;
A
#
# COMPACT_ATOMS: atom_id res chain seq x y z
N VAL A 1 -1.94 -9.04 -14.35
CA VAL A 1 -2.42 -8.03 -15.28
C VAL A 1 -3.75 -8.44 -15.85
N SER A 2 -4.76 -7.64 -15.63
CA SER A 2 -6.10 -7.94 -16.08
C SER A 2 -6.27 -7.60 -17.56
N SER A 3 -7.07 -8.41 -18.26
CA SER A 3 -7.49 -8.13 -19.61
C SER A 3 -8.59 -7.08 -19.60
N ALA A 4 -8.53 -6.12 -20.51
CA ALA A 4 -9.58 -5.13 -20.67
C ALA A 4 -10.94 -5.73 -21.01
N ALA A 5 -10.94 -6.87 -21.67
CA ALA A 5 -12.19 -7.53 -22.09
C ALA A 5 -13.06 -8.00 -20.92
N SER A 6 -12.50 -8.15 -19.74
CA SER A 6 -13.23 -8.66 -18.58
C SER A 6 -13.59 -7.58 -17.57
N ASP A 7 -13.34 -6.32 -17.87
CA ASP A 7 -13.53 -5.22 -16.92
C ASP A 7 -14.97 -5.04 -16.46
N VAL A 8 -15.93 -5.38 -17.31
CA VAL A 8 -17.35 -5.29 -16.99
C VAL A 8 -17.74 -6.19 -15.82
N TYR A 9 -17.06 -7.34 -15.69
CA TYR A 9 -17.39 -8.35 -14.69
C TYR A 9 -16.34 -8.45 -13.58
N LYS A 10 -15.21 -7.77 -13.74
CA LYS A 10 -14.15 -7.81 -12.73
C LYS A 10 -14.19 -6.58 -11.85
N ARG A 11 -14.13 -6.84 -10.56
CA ARG A 11 -13.87 -5.80 -9.59
C ARG A 11 -12.42 -5.90 -9.15
N GLN A 12 -11.78 -4.76 -9.00
CA GLN A 12 -10.44 -4.68 -8.48
C GLN A 12 -10.49 -4.05 -7.09
N ILE A 13 -9.71 -4.60 -6.19
CA ILE A 13 -9.51 -4.02 -4.87
C ILE A 13 -8.07 -3.52 -4.85
N LYS A 14 -7.90 -2.21 -4.78
CA LYS A 14 -6.58 -1.60 -4.78
C LYS A 14 -6.24 -1.15 -3.36
N PHE A 15 -5.08 -1.57 -2.88
CA PHE A 15 -4.60 -1.18 -1.57
C PHE A 15 -3.33 -0.36 -1.70
N TRP A 16 -3.26 0.72 -0.95
CA TRP A 16 -2.03 1.44 -0.71
C TRP A 16 -1.62 1.25 0.74
N VAL A 17 -0.47 0.64 0.96
CA VAL A 17 0.05 0.39 2.30
C VAL A 17 0.84 1.63 2.73
N GLN A 18 0.30 2.35 3.68
CA GLN A 18 0.84 3.63 4.14
C GLN A 18 1.51 3.47 5.50
N ILE A 19 2.72 3.99 5.63
CA ILE A 19 3.40 4.20 6.91
C ILE A 19 3.83 5.66 6.99
N ASP A 20 4.03 6.16 8.20
CA ASP A 20 4.58 7.50 8.36
C ASP A 20 6.11 7.47 8.22
N LYS A 21 6.68 8.65 8.08
CA LYS A 21 8.12 8.82 7.87
C LYS A 21 8.94 8.30 9.05
N ASP A 22 8.46 8.55 10.26
CA ASP A 22 9.13 8.13 11.48
C ASP A 22 9.13 6.61 11.64
N THR A 23 8.01 5.97 11.35
CA THR A 23 7.90 4.51 11.36
C THR A 23 8.82 3.88 10.33
N GLN A 24 8.93 4.47 9.14
CA GLN A 24 9.86 3.99 8.13
C GLN A 24 11.30 4.06 8.61
N LEU A 25 11.69 5.17 9.21
CA LEU A 25 13.04 5.33 9.76
C LEU A 25 13.35 4.28 10.83
N GLU A 26 12.40 4.06 11.72
CA GLU A 26 12.54 3.04 12.76
C GLU A 26 12.74 1.64 12.17
N ARG A 27 11.97 1.29 11.15
CA ARG A 27 12.12 0.01 10.45
C ARG A 27 13.42 -0.11 9.70
N PHE A 28 13.90 0.97 9.09
CA PHE A 28 15.20 0.99 8.43
C PHE A 28 16.34 0.77 9.42
N ASN A 29 16.30 1.43 10.55
CA ASN A 29 17.30 1.25 11.60
C ASN A 29 17.28 -0.16 12.16
N GLU A 30 16.12 -0.72 12.39
CA GLU A 30 15.98 -2.11 12.84
C GLU A 30 16.62 -3.08 11.86
N ARG A 31 16.38 -2.91 10.56
CA ARG A 31 16.96 -3.78 9.53
C ARG A 31 18.46 -3.66 9.44
N GLN A 32 19.01 -2.44 9.58
CA GLN A 32 20.45 -2.23 9.60
C GLN A 32 21.13 -2.87 10.81
N ASN A 33 20.47 -2.84 11.96
CA ASN A 33 21.02 -3.36 13.21
C ASN A 33 20.80 -4.87 13.39
N THR A 34 20.05 -5.50 12.51
CA THR A 34 19.81 -6.94 12.56
C THR A 34 20.55 -7.62 11.42
N PRO A 35 21.61 -8.42 11.70
CA PRO A 35 22.45 -9.01 10.64
C PRO A 35 21.67 -9.81 9.61
N GLN A 36 20.62 -10.53 10.01
CA GLN A 36 19.84 -11.32 9.09
C GLN A 36 18.96 -10.48 8.15
N LYS A 37 18.78 -9.19 8.45
CA LYS A 37 17.92 -8.30 7.68
C LYS A 37 18.67 -7.21 6.93
N GLN A 38 19.98 -7.12 7.09
CA GLN A 38 20.77 -6.05 6.47
C GLN A 38 20.67 -6.03 4.94
N TRP A 39 20.51 -7.18 4.32
CA TRP A 39 20.37 -7.30 2.88
C TRP A 39 19.06 -6.71 2.34
N LYS A 40 18.07 -6.47 3.22
CA LYS A 40 16.78 -5.92 2.84
C LYS A 40 16.78 -4.41 2.67
N ILE A 41 17.87 -3.76 3.08
CA ILE A 41 17.98 -2.31 2.98
C ILE A 41 19.19 -1.94 2.11
N THR A 42 18.98 -0.98 1.21
CA THR A 42 19.98 -0.53 0.26
C THR A 42 20.17 0.97 0.35
N ASP A 43 21.24 1.48 -0.26
CA ASP A 43 21.46 2.93 -0.37
C ASP A 43 20.32 3.61 -1.14
N GLU A 44 19.73 2.90 -2.09
CA GLU A 44 18.59 3.39 -2.83
C GLU A 44 17.37 3.65 -1.94
N ASP A 45 17.13 2.79 -0.95
CA ASP A 45 16.05 2.97 0.02
C ASP A 45 16.24 4.27 0.80
N TRP A 46 17.46 4.57 1.24
CA TRP A 46 17.77 5.80 1.93
C TRP A 46 17.61 7.02 1.03
N ARG A 47 18.03 6.93 -0.21
CA ARG A 47 17.86 8.03 -1.19
C ARG A 47 16.40 8.29 -1.49
N ASN A 48 15.60 7.25 -1.61
CA ASN A 48 14.16 7.38 -1.82
C ASN A 48 13.48 8.05 -0.63
N ARG A 49 13.96 7.75 0.58
CA ARG A 49 13.45 8.39 1.79
C ARG A 49 13.69 9.89 1.81
N GLU A 50 14.81 10.35 1.26
CA GLU A 50 15.12 11.79 1.16
C GLU A 50 14.11 12.53 0.28
N LYS A 51 13.45 11.84 -0.63
CA LYS A 51 12.44 12.39 -1.52
C LYS A 51 11.02 12.10 -1.03
N TRP A 52 10.84 11.91 0.26
CA TRP A 52 9.55 11.54 0.85
C TRP A 52 8.39 12.41 0.38
N ASP A 53 8.55 13.73 0.44
CA ASP A 53 7.49 14.67 0.08
C ASP A 53 7.09 14.54 -1.38
N GLN A 54 8.05 14.34 -2.26
CA GLN A 54 7.81 14.16 -3.69
C GLN A 54 7.04 12.87 -3.97
N TYR A 55 7.40 11.78 -3.29
CA TYR A 55 6.69 10.51 -3.41
C TYR A 55 5.29 10.60 -2.84
N GLU A 56 5.12 11.29 -1.72
CA GLU A 56 3.82 11.48 -1.10
C GLU A 56 2.87 12.24 -2.04
N ASP A 57 3.34 13.31 -2.65
CA ASP A 57 2.56 14.07 -3.62
C ASP A 57 2.20 13.22 -4.85
N ALA A 58 3.15 12.45 -5.35
CA ALA A 58 2.93 11.56 -6.50
C ALA A 58 1.90 10.47 -6.18
N VAL A 59 1.97 9.89 -4.98
CA VAL A 59 1.02 8.87 -4.53
C VAL A 59 -0.38 9.45 -4.38
N ASN A 60 -0.51 10.63 -3.77
CA ASN A 60 -1.79 11.29 -3.62
C ASN A 60 -2.43 11.60 -4.97
N GLU A 61 -1.64 12.05 -5.93
CA GLU A 61 -2.11 12.30 -7.29
C GLU A 61 -2.56 11.00 -7.97
N MET A 62 -1.79 9.93 -7.83
CA MET A 62 -2.14 8.63 -8.37
C MET A 62 -3.47 8.14 -7.81
N ILE A 63 -3.64 8.23 -6.49
CA ILE A 63 -4.86 7.79 -5.82
C ILE A 63 -6.06 8.60 -6.32
N GLN A 64 -5.93 9.92 -6.43
CA GLN A 64 -7.00 10.77 -6.92
C GLN A 64 -7.39 10.48 -8.37
N LYS A 65 -6.40 10.30 -9.23
CA LYS A 65 -6.64 10.14 -10.67
C LYS A 65 -7.07 8.74 -11.07
N THR A 66 -6.72 7.74 -10.30
CA THR A 66 -6.98 6.33 -10.64
C THR A 66 -8.01 5.65 -9.78
N SER A 67 -8.58 6.35 -8.79
CA SER A 67 -9.71 5.84 -8.03
C SER A 67 -10.98 5.88 -8.88
N THR A 68 -11.65 4.76 -8.98
CA THR A 68 -12.91 4.65 -9.73
C THR A 68 -13.98 4.00 -8.86
N THR A 69 -15.22 4.08 -9.30
CA THR A 69 -16.34 3.42 -8.60
C THR A 69 -16.14 1.90 -8.55
N TYR A 70 -15.49 1.34 -9.58
CA TYR A 70 -15.29 -0.12 -9.69
C TYR A 70 -14.06 -0.59 -8.95
N ALA A 71 -13.07 0.28 -8.79
CA ALA A 71 -11.78 -0.06 -8.22
C ALA A 71 -11.22 1.11 -7.42
N PRO A 72 -11.87 1.47 -6.31
CA PRO A 72 -11.36 2.55 -5.47
C PRO A 72 -10.09 2.12 -4.75
N TRP A 73 -9.26 3.11 -4.44
CA TRP A 73 -8.10 2.89 -3.59
C TRP A 73 -8.51 2.85 -2.13
N HIS A 74 -7.98 1.85 -1.41
CA HIS A 74 -8.12 1.76 0.04
C HIS A 74 -6.76 1.97 0.68
N ILE A 75 -6.69 2.88 1.63
CA ILE A 75 -5.45 3.19 2.32
C ILE A 75 -5.37 2.34 3.59
N LEU A 76 -4.30 1.56 3.69
CA LEU A 76 -4.03 0.72 4.86
C LEU A 76 -2.89 1.35 5.65
N GLU A 77 -3.19 1.86 6.82
CA GLU A 77 -2.17 2.37 7.75
C GLU A 77 -1.40 1.18 8.32
N SER A 78 -0.13 1.06 7.98
CA SER A 78 0.70 -0.09 8.29
C SER A 78 1.71 0.16 9.41
N VAL A 79 1.44 1.13 10.27
CA VAL A 79 2.22 1.31 11.50
C VAL A 79 2.10 0.05 12.36
N ASP A 80 0.89 -0.46 12.47
CA ASP A 80 0.62 -1.78 13.05
C ASP A 80 0.29 -2.75 11.92
N LYS A 81 1.18 -3.71 11.67
CA LYS A 81 1.01 -4.69 10.59
C LYS A 81 -0.22 -5.57 10.79
N ARG A 82 -0.53 -5.92 12.03
CA ARG A 82 -1.71 -6.74 12.35
C ARG A 82 -3.00 -5.98 12.02
N TYR A 83 -3.06 -4.72 12.38
CA TYR A 83 -4.20 -3.86 12.06
C TYR A 83 -4.40 -3.76 10.55
N ALA A 84 -3.33 -3.55 9.79
CA ALA A 84 -3.40 -3.43 8.34
C ALA A 84 -3.92 -4.72 7.69
N ARG A 85 -3.48 -5.87 8.17
CA ARG A 85 -3.94 -7.18 7.67
C ARG A 85 -5.42 -7.41 7.95
N ILE A 86 -5.88 -7.08 9.15
CA ILE A 86 -7.29 -7.23 9.52
C ILE A 86 -8.15 -6.28 8.70
N LYS A 87 -7.72 -5.04 8.54
CA LYS A 87 -8.44 -4.05 7.73
C LYS A 87 -8.55 -4.51 6.27
N ALA A 88 -7.47 -5.05 5.70
CA ALA A 88 -7.49 -5.57 4.34
C ALA A 88 -8.49 -6.71 4.19
N LEU A 89 -8.51 -7.65 5.12
CA LEU A 89 -9.46 -8.76 5.11
C LEU A 89 -10.92 -8.27 5.19
N LYS A 90 -11.19 -7.31 6.04
CA LYS A 90 -12.54 -6.73 6.16
C LYS A 90 -12.98 -6.08 4.86
N ILE A 91 -12.10 -5.34 4.20
CA ILE A 91 -12.40 -4.69 2.93
C ILE A 91 -12.69 -5.74 1.86
N VAL A 92 -11.90 -6.79 1.78
CA VAL A 92 -12.13 -7.88 0.82
C VAL A 92 -13.49 -8.54 1.06
N ILE A 93 -13.82 -8.83 2.30
CA ILE A 93 -15.10 -9.45 2.66
C ILE A 93 -16.26 -8.55 2.27
N GLU A 94 -16.19 -7.26 2.58
CA GLU A 94 -17.23 -6.29 2.23
C GLU A 94 -17.44 -6.19 0.73
N GLU A 95 -16.35 -6.17 -0.05
CA GLU A 95 -16.44 -6.12 -1.51
C GLU A 95 -17.03 -7.41 -2.11
N LEU A 96 -16.68 -8.56 -1.54
CA LEU A 96 -17.27 -9.84 -1.95
C LEU A 96 -18.75 -9.91 -1.64
N GLU A 97 -19.19 -9.41 -0.50
CA GLU A 97 -20.60 -9.36 -0.13
C GLU A 97 -21.40 -8.51 -1.12
N LYS A 98 -20.84 -7.38 -1.57
CA LYS A 98 -21.49 -6.53 -2.58
C LYS A 98 -21.64 -7.24 -3.92
N VAL A 99 -20.68 -8.07 -4.29
CA VAL A 99 -20.72 -8.83 -5.55
C VAL A 99 -21.75 -9.96 -5.48
N LEU A 100 -21.88 -10.60 -4.32
CA LEU A 100 -22.76 -11.74 -4.12
C LEU A 100 -24.23 -11.35 -3.90
N GLU A 101 -24.49 -10.11 -3.61
CA GLU A 101 -25.87 -9.59 -3.57
C GLU A 101 -26.40 -9.40 -4.99
#